data_b7472e473112f3b04783dd00f4820cb9
#
_entry.id   b7472e473112f3b04783dd00f4820cb9
#
_cell.length_a   1.000
_cell.length_b   1.000
_cell.length_c   1.000
_cell.angle_alpha   90.00
_cell.angle_beta   90.00
_cell.angle_gamma   90.00
#
_symmetry.space_group_name_H-M   'P 1'
#
loop_
_entity.id
_entity.type
_entity.pdbx_description
1 polymer ?
#
loop_
_entity_poly.entity_id
_entity_poly.type
_entity_poly.pdbx_seq_one_letter_code
_entity_poly.pdbx_strand_id
1 'polypeptide(L)' 'MPQGNELIGKTLLDYEIVGRLGSGATGVVYKATHPALPVPVALKVLHDNLGSIS' A
#
# COMPACT_ATOMS: atom_id res chain seq x y z
N MET A 1 -10.85 -9.92 8.74
CA MET A 1 -9.42 -10.03 8.36
C MET A 1 -9.07 -9.06 7.29
N PRO A 2 -7.88 -8.50 7.33
CA PRO A 2 -7.45 -7.61 6.27
C PRO A 2 -7.36 -8.36 4.95
N GLN A 3 -7.87 -7.74 3.92
CA GLN A 3 -7.90 -8.34 2.60
C GLN A 3 -6.97 -7.63 1.63
N GLY A 4 -6.22 -6.66 2.10
CA GLY A 4 -5.38 -5.88 1.23
C GLY A 4 -6.11 -4.78 0.50
N ASN A 5 -7.39 -4.57 0.81
CA ASN A 5 -8.18 -3.52 0.18
C ASN A 5 -8.50 -2.39 1.13
N GLU A 6 -8.15 -2.54 2.39
CA GLU A 6 -8.60 -1.58 3.39
C GLU A 6 -7.93 -0.22 3.25
N LEU A 7 -6.80 -0.14 2.56
CA LEU A 7 -6.12 1.14 2.36
C LEU A 7 -6.56 1.85 1.09
N ILE A 8 -7.33 1.19 0.23
CA ILE A 8 -7.79 1.83 -0.99
C ILE A 8 -8.70 3.00 -0.62
N GLY A 9 -8.41 4.16 -1.19
CA GLY A 9 -9.13 5.39 -0.87
C GLY A 9 -8.53 6.19 0.26
N LYS A 10 -7.48 5.68 0.90
CA LYS A 10 -6.84 6.37 2.01
C LYS A 10 -5.56 7.05 1.54
N THR A 11 -5.09 7.99 2.33
CA THR A 11 -3.89 8.76 2.01
C THR A 11 -2.84 8.49 3.08
N LEU A 12 -1.63 8.14 2.64
CA LEU A 12 -0.48 7.92 3.51
C LEU A 12 0.66 8.80 3.01
N LEU A 13 1.15 9.70 3.84
CA LEU A 13 2.28 10.57 3.49
C LEU A 13 2.05 11.25 2.15
N ASP A 14 0.83 11.74 1.93
CA ASP A 14 0.39 12.38 0.70
C ASP A 14 0.23 11.45 -0.49
N TYR A 15 0.53 10.15 -0.34
CA TYR A 15 0.24 9.17 -1.37
C TYR A 15 -1.21 8.73 -1.22
N GLU A 16 -1.96 8.88 -2.28
CA GLU A 16 -3.34 8.41 -2.29
C GLU A 16 -3.38 7.00 -2.84
N ILE A 17 -3.88 6.06 -2.06
CA ILE A 17 -3.97 4.66 -2.46
C ILE A 17 -5.18 4.50 -3.37
N VAL A 18 -4.94 4.17 -4.64
CA VAL A 18 -6.02 4.11 -5.63
C VAL A 18 -6.35 2.71 -6.07
N GLY A 19 -5.52 1.72 -5.74
CA GLY A 19 -5.80 0.34 -6.11
C GLY A 19 -4.79 -0.60 -5.52
N ARG A 20 -4.99 -1.89 -5.74
CA ARG A 20 -4.07 -2.92 -5.30
C ARG A 20 -3.46 -3.60 -6.51
N LEU A 21 -2.14 -3.70 -6.53
CA LEU A 21 -1.42 -4.36 -7.61
C LEU A 21 -1.15 -5.82 -7.33
N GLY A 22 -0.98 -6.18 -6.07
CA GLY A 22 -0.72 -7.56 -5.71
C GLY A 22 -0.59 -7.73 -4.21
N SER A 23 -0.50 -8.98 -3.78
CA SER A 23 -0.32 -9.30 -2.38
C SER A 23 0.46 -10.59 -2.26
N GLY A 24 1.09 -10.79 -1.12
CA GLY A 24 1.86 -11.98 -0.87
C GLY A 24 2.11 -12.13 0.62
N ALA A 25 3.05 -13.05 0.94
CA ALA A 25 3.33 -13.37 2.32
C ALA A 25 3.88 -12.21 3.11
N THR A 26 4.62 -11.30 2.47
CA THR A 26 5.28 -10.21 3.18
C THR A 26 4.48 -8.93 3.21
N GLY A 27 3.47 -8.79 2.38
CA GLY A 27 2.72 -7.54 2.36
C GLY A 27 1.85 -7.40 1.14
N VAL A 28 1.36 -6.19 0.94
CA VAL A 28 0.47 -5.85 -0.16
C VAL A 28 1.09 -4.71 -0.95
N VAL A 29 1.05 -4.80 -2.28
CA VAL A 29 1.55 -3.74 -3.14
C VAL A 29 0.36 -2.96 -3.67
N TYR A 30 0.36 -1.68 -3.42
CA TYR A 30 -0.72 -0.78 -3.84
C TYR A 30 -0.25 0.12 -4.96
N LYS A 31 -1.21 0.55 -5.78
CA LYS A 31 -0.99 1.63 -6.72
C LYS A 31 -1.38 2.92 -6.02
N ALA A 32 -0.50 3.89 -6.08
CA ALA A 32 -0.73 5.15 -5.38
C ALA A 32 -0.33 6.33 -6.25
N THR A 33 -0.94 7.47 -5.99
CA THR A 33 -0.62 8.73 -6.65
C THR A 33 -0.13 9.72 -5.61
N HIS A 34 0.66 10.69 -6.07
CA HIS A 34 1.19 11.74 -5.22
C HIS A 34 1.15 13.05 -5.98
N PRO A 35 0.76 14.16 -5.34
CA PRO A 35 0.62 15.43 -6.07
C PRO A 35 1.91 15.93 -6.71
N ALA A 36 3.06 15.52 -6.17
CA ALA A 36 4.33 15.94 -6.74
C ALA A 36 4.85 15.05 -7.84
N LEU A 37 4.16 13.94 -8.13
CA LEU A 37 4.63 12.95 -9.12
C LEU A 37 3.67 12.91 -10.30
N PRO A 38 4.21 12.88 -11.53
CA PRO A 38 3.36 12.91 -12.72
C PRO A 38 2.72 11.56 -13.04
N VAL A 39 3.18 10.47 -12.43
CA VAL A 39 2.67 9.13 -12.73
C VAL A 39 2.44 8.38 -11.42
N PRO A 40 1.57 7.36 -11.43
CA PRO A 40 1.37 6.53 -10.24
C PRO A 40 2.63 5.74 -9.89
N VAL A 41 2.71 5.33 -8.65
CA VAL A 41 3.83 4.54 -8.13
C VAL A 41 3.30 3.31 -7.42
N ALA A 42 4.18 2.35 -7.19
CA ALA A 42 3.86 1.17 -6.40
C ALA A 42 4.34 1.40 -4.97
N LEU A 43 3.46 1.16 -4.01
CA LEU A 43 3.78 1.23 -2.59
C LEU A 43 3.61 -0.16 -2.00
N LYS A 44 4.64 -0.67 -1.35
CA LYS A 44 4.51 -1.95 -0.66
C LYS A 44 4.32 -1.70 0.82
N VAL A 45 3.24 -2.25 1.37
CA VAL A 45 2.92 -2.14 2.78
C VAL A 45 3.13 -3.52 3.39
N LEU A 46 4.06 -3.61 4.32
CA LEU A 46 4.41 -4.89 4.94
C LEU A 46 3.39 -5.26 6.00
N HIS A 47 3.20 -6.56 6.19
CA HIS A 47 2.30 -7.04 7.24
C HIS A 47 2.89 -6.74 8.61
N ASP A 48 2.03 -6.32 9.52
CA ASP A 48 2.45 -5.93 10.86
C ASP A 48 3.10 -7.06 11.62
N ASN A 49 2.57 -8.26 11.47
CA ASN A 49 3.07 -9.38 12.24
C ASN A 49 4.50 -9.74 11.84
N LEU A 50 4.93 -9.34 10.67
CA LEU A 50 6.31 -9.56 10.27
C LEU A 50 7.23 -8.54 10.93
N GLY A 51 6.79 -7.33 11.06
CA GLY A 51 7.58 -6.32 11.73
C GLY A 51 7.79 -6.61 13.19
N SER A 52 6.82 -7.25 13.82
CA SER A 52 6.90 -7.48 15.25
C SER A 52 7.93 -8.52 15.64
N ILE A 53 8.38 -9.35 14.72
CA ILE A 53 9.32 -10.40 15.03
C ILE A 53 10.76 -10.02 14.75
N SER A 54 10.98 -8.89 14.17
CA SER A 54 12.34 -8.47 13.83
C SER A 54 13.02 -7.67 14.91
#